data_6b6e58e93e22e4cd628c8eb03b92d8b1
#
_entry.id   6b6e58e93e22e4cd628c8eb03b92d8b1
#
_cell.length_a   1.000
_cell.length_b   1.000
_cell.length_c   1.000
_cell.angle_alpha   90.00
_cell.angle_beta   90.00
_cell.angle_gamma   90.00
#
_symmetry.space_group_name_H-M   'P 1'
#
loop_
_entity.id
_entity.type
_entity.pdbx_description
1 polymer ?
#
loop_
_entity_poly.entity_id
_entity_poly.type
_entity_poly.pdbx_seq_one_letter_code
_entity_poly.pdbx_strand_id
1 'polypeptide(L)'
;TWARAAEEIAQGRRVYVVCPRIDASDEVADAEEEGVRPLASVEQVAAYLRSHPALAGVAIHELTGRTPSALKAQIMEDFSAGRAPLLVATTVIEVGVDVSEATLMVILDAQQFGLAQLHQLRGRVGRSSLPSLCIAMHRHELTDAGRARLQAFASTTDGFELAEADLRLRKEGDVLGAGQSGTA
;
A
#
# COMPACT_ATOMS: atom_id res chain seq x y z
N THR A 1 -2.79 -0.20 -14.22
CA THR A 1 -2.31 0.56 -13.05
C THR A 1 -1.20 1.51 -13.45
N TRP A 2 -0.11 1.03 -14.06
CA TRP A 2 1.09 1.83 -14.33
C TRP A 2 0.91 2.88 -15.43
N ALA A 3 0.08 2.62 -16.44
CA ALA A 3 -0.32 3.65 -17.40
C ALA A 3 -1.04 4.82 -16.71
N ARG A 4 -1.91 4.54 -15.73
CA ARG A 4 -2.56 5.57 -14.94
C ARG A 4 -1.56 6.37 -14.10
N ALA A 5 -0.57 5.69 -13.51
CA ALA A 5 0.49 6.37 -12.78
C ALA A 5 1.28 7.33 -13.68
N ALA A 6 1.62 6.90 -14.89
CA ALA A 6 2.29 7.75 -15.87
C ALA A 6 1.45 8.96 -16.28
N GLU A 7 0.14 8.79 -16.45
CA GLU A 7 -0.80 9.90 -16.74
C GLU A 7 -0.84 10.93 -15.62
N GLU A 8 -0.93 10.49 -14.37
CA GLU A 8 -0.92 11.39 -13.21
C GLU A 8 0.40 12.18 -13.12
N ILE A 9 1.53 11.51 -13.31
CA ILE A 9 2.86 12.14 -13.30
C ILE A 9 3.02 13.13 -14.44
N ALA A 10 2.55 12.81 -15.64
CA ALA A 10 2.57 13.71 -16.79
C ALA A 10 1.78 15.00 -16.56
N GLN A 11 0.76 14.96 -15.70
CA GLN A 11 -0.04 16.11 -15.27
C GLN A 11 0.56 16.88 -14.09
N GLY A 12 1.78 16.55 -13.68
CA GLY A 12 2.46 17.21 -12.56
C GLY A 12 2.02 16.71 -11.18
N ARG A 13 1.39 15.53 -11.10
CA ARG A 13 0.91 14.93 -9.85
C ARG A 13 1.90 13.89 -9.31
N ARG A 14 1.66 13.40 -8.09
CA ARG A 14 2.53 12.44 -7.39
C ARG A 14 1.80 11.14 -7.15
N VAL A 15 2.57 10.06 -7.15
CA VAL A 15 2.08 8.68 -6.99
C VAL A 15 2.80 8.01 -5.84
N TYR A 16 2.02 7.46 -4.89
CA TYR A 16 2.51 6.54 -3.87
C TYR A 16 2.33 5.09 -4.33
N VAL A 17 3.36 4.28 -4.11
CA VAL A 17 3.28 2.82 -4.25
C VAL A 17 3.71 2.21 -2.92
N VAL A 18 2.81 1.48 -2.27
CA VAL A 18 3.03 0.89 -0.94
C VAL A 18 3.18 -0.62 -1.07
N CYS A 19 4.23 -1.14 -0.45
CA CYS A 19 4.57 -2.55 -0.41
C CYS A 19 4.56 -3.07 1.04
N PRO A 20 4.23 -4.36 1.27
CA PRO A 20 4.24 -4.94 2.61
C PRO A 20 5.65 -5.22 3.15
N ARG A 21 6.67 -5.31 2.29
CA ARG A 21 8.04 -5.70 2.64
C ARG A 21 9.07 -4.70 2.16
N ILE A 22 10.21 -4.63 2.87
CA ILE A 22 11.35 -3.79 2.49
C ILE A 22 12.15 -4.45 1.37
N ASP A 23 12.61 -5.68 1.58
CA ASP A 23 13.41 -6.45 0.65
C ASP A 23 12.96 -7.92 0.57
N ALA A 24 13.61 -8.69 -0.28
CA ALA A 24 13.29 -10.11 -0.48
C ALA A 24 13.68 -10.99 0.71
N SER A 25 14.55 -10.50 1.60
CA SER A 25 15.02 -11.24 2.78
C SER A 25 14.14 -11.08 4.01
N ASP A 26 13.18 -10.15 4.00
CA ASP A 26 12.16 -10.02 5.05
C ASP A 26 11.15 -11.19 4.96
N GLU A 27 11.68 -12.42 4.95
CA GLU A 27 10.84 -13.61 4.95
C GLU A 27 10.13 -13.72 6.30
N VAL A 28 8.83 -13.52 6.26
CA VAL A 28 7.97 -14.03 7.31
C VAL A 28 8.02 -15.56 7.19
N ALA A 29 8.30 -16.23 8.29
CA ALA A 29 8.54 -17.67 8.40
C ALA A 29 7.39 -18.59 7.88
N ASP A 30 6.37 -18.03 7.29
CA ASP A 30 5.14 -18.73 6.87
C ASP A 30 5.04 -18.97 5.34
N ALA A 31 6.09 -18.70 4.56
CA ALA A 31 6.02 -18.80 3.09
C ALA A 31 6.88 -19.93 2.49
N GLU A 32 7.06 -21.04 3.19
CA GLU A 32 7.64 -22.27 2.63
C GLU A 32 6.58 -23.23 2.05
N GLU A 33 5.49 -22.72 1.52
CA GLU A 33 4.68 -23.53 0.60
C GLU A 33 5.24 -23.40 -0.80
N GLU A 34 5.74 -24.51 -1.34
CA GLU A 34 6.23 -24.61 -2.72
C GLU A 34 5.19 -24.05 -3.70
N GLY A 35 5.56 -23.01 -4.42
CA GLY A 35 4.72 -22.38 -5.45
C GLY A 35 4.03 -21.06 -5.05
N VAL A 36 4.18 -20.59 -3.83
CA VAL A 36 3.63 -19.28 -3.42
C VAL A 36 4.58 -18.16 -3.84
N ARG A 37 4.06 -17.22 -4.65
CA ARG A 37 4.83 -16.04 -5.05
C ARG A 37 5.13 -15.19 -3.80
N PRO A 38 6.39 -14.75 -3.57
CA PRO A 38 6.72 -13.88 -2.43
C PRO A 38 5.93 -12.57 -2.47
N LEU A 39 5.71 -11.98 -1.30
CA LEU A 39 5.06 -10.67 -1.18
C LEU A 39 5.89 -9.58 -1.86
N ALA A 40 5.21 -8.55 -2.36
CA ALA A 40 5.86 -7.42 -2.99
C ALA A 40 6.79 -6.69 -2.00
N SER A 41 8.05 -6.47 -2.41
CA SER A 41 9.03 -5.70 -1.66
C SER A 41 9.34 -4.37 -2.35
N VAL A 42 9.71 -3.36 -1.57
CA VAL A 42 10.07 -2.03 -2.08
C VAL A 42 11.20 -2.14 -3.11
N GLU A 43 12.25 -2.89 -2.81
CA GLU A 43 13.40 -3.07 -3.69
C GLU A 43 13.02 -3.66 -5.05
N GLN A 44 12.28 -4.78 -5.04
CA GLN A 44 11.86 -5.46 -6.27
C GLN A 44 10.88 -4.62 -7.09
N VAL A 45 9.94 -3.97 -6.44
CA VAL A 45 8.93 -3.14 -7.10
C VAL A 45 9.57 -1.89 -7.69
N ALA A 46 10.47 -1.23 -6.98
CA ALA A 46 11.19 -0.07 -7.51
C ALA A 46 12.04 -0.44 -8.73
N ALA A 47 12.75 -1.57 -8.68
CA ALA A 47 13.51 -2.08 -9.82
C ALA A 47 12.61 -2.37 -11.04
N TYR A 48 11.47 -3.02 -10.81
CA TYR A 48 10.48 -3.28 -11.85
C TYR A 48 9.95 -1.99 -12.47
N LEU A 49 9.57 -1.01 -11.66
CA LEU A 49 9.00 0.25 -12.14
C LEU A 49 10.02 1.10 -12.90
N ARG A 50 11.29 1.09 -12.49
CA ARG A 50 12.38 1.76 -13.23
C ARG A 50 12.60 1.20 -14.63
N SER A 51 12.32 -0.07 -14.83
CA SER A 51 12.40 -0.71 -16.15
C SER A 51 11.09 -0.70 -16.94
N HIS A 52 9.99 -0.24 -16.33
CA HIS A 52 8.68 -0.29 -16.97
C HIS A 52 8.54 0.80 -18.05
N PRO A 53 8.15 0.43 -19.30
CA PRO A 53 8.11 1.39 -20.42
C PRO A 53 7.22 2.61 -20.18
N ALA A 54 6.09 2.44 -19.49
CA ALA A 54 5.17 3.54 -19.19
C ALA A 54 5.77 4.60 -18.24
N LEU A 55 6.82 4.25 -17.50
CA LEU A 55 7.48 5.11 -16.51
C LEU A 55 8.91 5.48 -16.92
N ALA A 56 9.24 5.33 -18.20
CA ALA A 56 10.56 5.70 -18.73
C ALA A 56 10.87 7.17 -18.42
N GLY A 57 12.05 7.41 -17.84
CA GLY A 57 12.49 8.75 -17.46
C GLY A 57 11.89 9.31 -16.17
N VAL A 58 10.99 8.59 -15.50
CA VAL A 58 10.43 9.00 -14.21
C VAL A 58 11.44 8.72 -13.09
N ALA A 59 11.74 9.74 -12.28
CA ALA A 59 12.55 9.58 -11.08
C ALA A 59 11.73 8.89 -9.98
N ILE A 60 12.28 7.82 -9.41
CA ILE A 60 11.63 6.97 -8.42
C ILE A 60 12.48 6.94 -7.16
N HIS A 61 11.92 7.32 -6.03
CA HIS A 61 12.55 7.15 -4.72
C HIS A 61 11.95 5.97 -3.95
N GLU A 62 12.78 5.41 -3.06
CA GLU A 62 12.42 4.34 -2.12
C GLU A 62 12.47 4.88 -0.69
N LEU A 63 11.45 4.60 0.11
CA LEU A 63 11.36 5.01 1.50
C LEU A 63 10.91 3.84 2.37
N THR A 64 11.75 3.46 3.33
CA THR A 64 11.47 2.35 4.24
C THR A 64 11.80 2.73 5.68
N GLY A 65 11.47 1.86 6.63
CA GLY A 65 11.88 2.02 8.02
C GLY A 65 13.40 2.03 8.22
N ARG A 66 14.18 1.45 7.31
CA ARG A 66 15.66 1.42 7.34
C ARG A 66 16.30 2.67 6.75
N THR A 67 15.54 3.53 6.07
CA THR A 67 16.06 4.76 5.48
C THR A 67 16.53 5.72 6.60
N PRO A 68 17.77 6.25 6.57
CA PRO A 68 18.23 7.23 7.55
C PRO A 68 17.36 8.49 7.58
N SER A 69 17.18 9.08 8.76
CA SER A 69 16.26 10.22 8.97
C SER A 69 16.57 11.42 8.09
N ALA A 70 17.86 11.76 7.90
CA ALA A 70 18.27 12.84 7.02
C ALA A 70 17.90 12.59 5.56
N LEU A 71 18.02 11.35 5.11
CA LEU A 71 17.66 10.94 3.75
C LEU A 71 16.13 10.89 3.58
N LYS A 72 15.38 10.49 4.61
CA LYS A 72 13.90 10.53 4.57
C LYS A 72 13.38 11.94 4.27
N ALA A 73 13.92 12.96 4.92
CA ALA A 73 13.53 14.34 4.71
C ALA A 73 13.80 14.78 3.26
N GLN A 74 14.97 14.45 2.72
CA GLN A 74 15.32 14.77 1.33
C GLN A 74 14.42 14.03 0.31
N ILE A 75 14.13 12.76 0.55
CA ILE A 75 13.23 11.97 -0.30
C ILE A 75 11.83 12.59 -0.33
N MET A 76 11.30 12.97 0.82
CA MET A 76 9.97 13.58 0.91
C MET A 76 9.94 14.96 0.28
N GLU A 77 11.01 15.74 0.39
CA GLU A 77 11.13 17.04 -0.29
C GLU A 77 11.14 16.85 -1.81
N ASP A 78 11.92 15.92 -2.33
CA ASP A 78 11.97 15.61 -3.76
C ASP A 78 10.62 15.15 -4.30
N PHE A 79 9.93 14.32 -3.53
CA PHE A 79 8.59 13.84 -3.86
C PHE A 79 7.57 14.99 -3.86
N SER A 80 7.54 15.79 -2.83
CA SER A 80 6.64 16.94 -2.71
C SER A 80 6.88 17.98 -3.81
N ALA A 81 8.12 18.26 -4.14
CA ALA A 81 8.50 19.20 -5.20
C ALA A 81 8.32 18.65 -6.63
N GLY A 82 8.04 17.37 -6.78
CA GLY A 82 7.89 16.72 -8.08
C GLY A 82 9.20 16.38 -8.79
N ARG A 83 10.32 16.47 -8.11
CA ARG A 83 11.63 16.02 -8.64
C ARG A 83 11.71 14.50 -8.74
N ALA A 84 11.06 13.81 -7.81
CA ALA A 84 10.83 12.36 -7.85
C ALA A 84 9.34 12.08 -7.60
N PRO A 85 8.49 12.10 -8.63
CA PRO A 85 7.04 12.09 -8.48
C PRO A 85 6.45 10.73 -8.13
N LEU A 86 7.26 9.67 -8.13
CA LEU A 86 6.84 8.34 -7.71
C LEU A 86 7.67 7.88 -6.51
N LEU A 87 6.98 7.54 -5.44
CA LEU A 87 7.56 7.06 -4.19
C LEU A 87 7.12 5.62 -3.92
N VAL A 88 8.07 4.71 -3.84
CA VAL A 88 7.84 3.32 -3.41
C VAL A 88 8.22 3.20 -1.95
N ALA A 89 7.29 2.79 -1.11
CA ALA A 89 7.49 2.78 0.34
C ALA A 89 6.82 1.59 1.02
N THR A 90 7.24 1.32 2.24
CA THR A 90 6.49 0.49 3.19
C THR A 90 5.47 1.33 3.96
N THR A 91 4.70 0.72 4.88
CA THR A 91 3.67 1.40 5.69
C THR A 91 4.17 2.56 6.55
N VAL A 92 5.47 2.75 6.67
CA VAL A 92 6.11 3.80 7.49
C VAL A 92 6.04 5.18 6.81
N ILE A 93 4.99 5.47 6.03
CA ILE A 93 4.70 6.82 5.52
C ILE A 93 4.07 7.66 6.65
N GLU A 94 4.69 7.65 7.82
CA GLU A 94 4.28 8.46 8.98
C GLU A 94 4.95 9.84 9.01
N VAL A 95 5.60 10.21 7.92
CA VAL A 95 6.23 11.53 7.85
C VAL A 95 5.14 12.55 7.58
N GLY A 96 4.88 13.43 8.54
CA GLY A 96 3.80 14.42 8.55
C GLY A 96 3.92 15.53 7.50
N VAL A 97 4.26 15.17 6.26
CA VAL A 97 4.27 16.07 5.11
C VAL A 97 3.04 15.77 4.27
N ASP A 98 2.12 16.72 4.24
CA ASP A 98 0.97 16.68 3.35
C ASP A 98 1.41 17.04 1.93
N VAL A 99 1.21 16.13 1.00
CA VAL A 99 1.48 16.34 -0.41
C VAL A 99 0.15 16.50 -1.14
N SER A 100 -0.26 17.74 -1.35
CA SER A 100 -1.57 18.08 -1.94
C SER A 100 -1.73 17.57 -3.37
N GLU A 101 -0.65 17.46 -4.12
CA GLU A 101 -0.63 16.96 -5.49
C GLU A 101 -0.54 15.44 -5.59
N ALA A 102 -0.50 14.70 -4.48
CA ALA A 102 -0.56 13.25 -4.46
C ALA A 102 -2.01 12.81 -4.75
N THR A 103 -2.22 12.20 -5.91
CA THR A 103 -3.54 11.86 -6.44
C THR A 103 -3.74 10.38 -6.71
N LEU A 104 -2.67 9.59 -6.68
CA LEU A 104 -2.74 8.14 -6.85
C LEU A 104 -1.99 7.43 -5.74
N MET A 105 -2.69 6.50 -5.10
CA MET A 105 -2.14 5.53 -4.15
C MET A 105 -2.31 4.14 -4.73
N VAL A 106 -1.23 3.39 -4.88
CA VAL A 106 -1.24 1.98 -5.26
C VAL A 106 -0.74 1.15 -4.10
N ILE A 107 -1.57 0.27 -3.57
CA ILE A 107 -1.23 -0.61 -2.45
C ILE A 107 -1.08 -2.02 -2.99
N LEU A 108 0.12 -2.57 -2.95
CA LEU A 108 0.43 -3.91 -3.42
C LEU A 108 0.24 -4.94 -2.30
N ASP A 109 -0.22 -6.13 -2.66
CA ASP A 109 -0.58 -7.17 -1.70
C ASP A 109 -1.47 -6.64 -0.56
N ALA A 110 -2.51 -5.93 -0.93
CA ALA A 110 -3.39 -5.19 0.00
C ALA A 110 -4.05 -6.06 1.07
N GLN A 111 -4.19 -7.37 0.82
CA GLN A 111 -4.69 -8.34 1.79
C GLN A 111 -3.81 -8.48 3.04
N GLN A 112 -2.54 -8.03 2.96
CA GLN A 112 -1.60 -8.04 4.09
C GLN A 112 -1.82 -6.90 5.09
N PHE A 113 -2.65 -5.91 4.74
CA PHE A 113 -2.91 -4.74 5.56
C PHE A 113 -4.25 -4.85 6.28
N GLY A 114 -4.29 -4.37 7.53
CA GLY A 114 -5.55 -4.19 8.25
C GLY A 114 -6.38 -3.03 7.70
N LEU A 115 -7.69 -3.00 7.96
CA LEU A 115 -8.58 -1.94 7.49
C LEU A 115 -8.14 -0.55 7.97
N ALA A 116 -7.69 -0.42 9.22
CA ALA A 116 -7.19 0.84 9.75
C ALA A 116 -5.96 1.34 8.98
N GLN A 117 -5.03 0.44 8.64
CA GLN A 117 -3.85 0.78 7.83
C GLN A 117 -4.25 1.21 6.42
N LEU A 118 -5.14 0.46 5.76
CA LEU A 118 -5.63 0.81 4.42
C LEU A 118 -6.32 2.16 4.41
N HIS A 119 -7.12 2.46 5.43
CA HIS A 119 -7.78 3.75 5.56
C HIS A 119 -6.79 4.90 5.75
N GLN A 120 -5.77 4.73 6.59
CA GLN A 120 -4.70 5.71 6.77
C GLN A 120 -3.90 5.95 5.48
N LEU A 121 -3.57 4.89 4.75
CA LEU A 121 -2.87 5.00 3.46
C LEU A 121 -3.72 5.75 2.43
N ARG A 122 -4.99 5.39 2.28
CA ARG A 122 -5.92 6.09 1.38
C ARG A 122 -6.06 7.58 1.74
N GLY A 123 -6.00 7.91 3.00
CA GLY A 123 -6.05 9.29 3.51
C GLY A 123 -4.83 10.15 3.14
N ARG A 124 -3.77 9.57 2.57
CA ARG A 124 -2.59 10.31 2.09
C ARG A 124 -2.80 10.94 0.70
N VAL A 125 -3.82 10.53 -0.02
CA VAL A 125 -4.23 11.12 -1.30
C VAL A 125 -5.61 11.76 -1.15
N GLY A 126 -5.98 12.65 -2.09
CA GLY A 126 -7.27 13.31 -2.04
C GLY A 126 -7.36 14.46 -1.02
N ARG A 127 -6.24 15.05 -0.65
CA ARG A 127 -6.17 16.19 0.29
C ARG A 127 -6.31 17.56 -0.38
N SER A 128 -6.53 17.57 -1.67
CA SER A 128 -6.78 18.77 -2.47
C SER A 128 -8.11 18.64 -3.22
N SER A 129 -8.46 19.64 -4.02
CA SER A 129 -9.61 19.60 -4.91
C SER A 129 -9.42 18.68 -6.15
N LEU A 130 -8.21 18.13 -6.33
CA LEU A 130 -7.91 17.24 -7.44
C LEU A 130 -8.57 15.87 -7.23
N PRO A 131 -9.11 15.26 -8.29
CA PRO A 131 -9.59 13.89 -8.24
C PRO A 131 -8.46 12.95 -7.81
N SER A 132 -8.74 12.04 -6.90
CA SER A 132 -7.77 11.06 -6.40
C SER A 132 -8.29 9.64 -6.53
N LEU A 133 -7.37 8.69 -6.61
CA LEU A 133 -7.66 7.27 -6.74
C LEU A 133 -6.76 6.46 -5.81
N CYS A 134 -7.33 5.48 -5.13
CA CYS A 134 -6.60 4.47 -4.38
C CYS A 134 -6.87 3.10 -5.00
N ILE A 135 -5.83 2.42 -5.45
CA ILE A 135 -5.90 1.08 -6.04
C ILE A 135 -5.31 0.08 -5.06
N ALA A 136 -6.15 -0.79 -4.50
CA ALA A 136 -5.73 -1.89 -3.67
C ALA A 136 -5.59 -3.16 -4.54
N MET A 137 -4.36 -3.56 -4.81
CA MET A 137 -4.05 -4.76 -5.58
C MET A 137 -3.89 -5.95 -4.64
N HIS A 138 -4.54 -7.05 -4.98
CA HIS A 138 -4.46 -8.28 -4.19
C HIS A 138 -4.10 -9.49 -5.06
N ARG A 139 -3.75 -10.59 -4.44
CA ARG A 139 -3.53 -11.87 -5.11
C ARG A 139 -4.86 -12.51 -5.52
N HIS A 140 -4.81 -13.43 -6.47
CA HIS A 140 -6.00 -14.14 -6.93
C HIS A 140 -6.68 -14.95 -5.82
N GLU A 141 -5.89 -15.56 -4.95
CA GLU A 141 -6.38 -16.33 -3.82
C GLU A 141 -6.47 -15.46 -2.57
N LEU A 142 -7.70 -15.11 -2.21
CA LEU A 142 -8.03 -14.41 -0.97
C LEU A 142 -8.75 -15.37 -0.03
N THR A 143 -8.42 -15.30 1.27
CA THR A 143 -9.29 -15.84 2.30
C THR A 143 -10.63 -15.10 2.32
N ASP A 144 -11.68 -15.71 2.87
CA ASP A 144 -12.98 -15.04 3.00
C ASP A 144 -12.86 -13.76 3.83
N ALA A 145 -12.07 -13.78 4.90
CA ALA A 145 -11.79 -12.61 5.72
C ALA A 145 -11.04 -11.52 4.94
N GLY A 146 -10.03 -11.88 4.13
CA GLY A 146 -9.30 -10.96 3.28
C GLY A 146 -10.19 -10.32 2.22
N ARG A 147 -11.05 -11.10 1.59
CA ARG A 147 -12.04 -10.61 0.62
C ARG A 147 -13.03 -9.64 1.25
N ALA A 148 -13.60 -9.98 2.39
CA ALA A 148 -14.53 -9.13 3.11
C ALA A 148 -13.91 -7.81 3.53
N ARG A 149 -12.64 -7.82 3.97
CA ARG A 149 -11.88 -6.63 4.33
C ARG A 149 -11.68 -5.70 3.14
N LEU A 150 -11.23 -6.22 2.00
CA LEU A 150 -11.02 -5.41 0.81
C LEU A 150 -12.33 -4.89 0.21
N GLN A 151 -13.40 -5.67 0.28
CA GLN A 151 -14.73 -5.20 -0.12
C GLN A 151 -15.23 -4.07 0.79
N ALA A 152 -15.07 -4.16 2.09
CA ALA A 152 -15.41 -3.09 3.03
C ALA A 152 -14.60 -1.81 2.72
N PHE A 153 -13.29 -1.96 2.48
CA PHE A 153 -12.43 -0.85 2.11
C PHE A 153 -12.85 -0.15 0.81
N ALA A 154 -13.24 -0.92 -0.19
CA ALA A 154 -13.69 -0.39 -1.49
C ALA A 154 -15.08 0.25 -1.43
N SER A 155 -15.95 -0.18 -0.50
CA SER A 155 -17.36 0.23 -0.44
C SER A 155 -17.60 1.56 0.24
N THR A 156 -16.71 2.00 1.14
CA THR A 156 -16.88 3.22 1.92
C THR A 156 -15.57 3.95 2.17
N THR A 157 -15.65 5.27 2.31
CA THR A 157 -14.56 6.13 2.78
C THR A 157 -14.77 6.59 4.22
N ASP A 158 -15.88 6.21 4.85
CA ASP A 158 -16.20 6.59 6.23
C ASP A 158 -15.39 5.73 7.23
N GLY A 159 -14.58 6.39 8.05
CA GLY A 159 -13.74 5.75 9.04
C GLY A 159 -14.52 5.01 10.12
N PHE A 160 -15.73 5.46 10.49
CA PHE A 160 -16.61 4.78 11.44
C PHE A 160 -17.16 3.47 10.86
N GLU A 161 -17.63 3.50 9.63
CA GLU A 161 -18.12 2.29 8.95
C GLU A 161 -16.99 1.24 8.80
N LEU A 162 -15.77 1.67 8.50
CA LEU A 162 -14.60 0.80 8.43
C LEU A 162 -14.22 0.23 9.79
N ALA A 163 -14.29 1.01 10.85
CA ALA A 163 -14.03 0.55 12.22
C ALA A 163 -15.07 -0.49 12.67
N GLU A 164 -16.34 -0.29 12.35
CA GLU A 164 -17.41 -1.25 12.61
C GLU A 164 -17.22 -2.55 11.81
N ALA A 165 -16.82 -2.44 10.55
CA ALA A 165 -16.52 -3.60 9.70
C ALA A 165 -15.32 -4.39 10.25
N ASP A 166 -14.25 -3.71 10.66
CA ASP A 166 -13.08 -4.35 11.25
C ASP A 166 -13.43 -5.12 12.55
N LEU A 167 -14.22 -4.49 13.42
CA LEU A 167 -14.67 -5.12 14.65
C LEU A 167 -15.53 -6.37 14.37
N ARG A 168 -16.40 -6.30 13.39
CA ARG A 168 -17.26 -7.42 12.98
C ARG A 168 -16.44 -8.59 12.47
N LEU A 169 -15.49 -8.32 11.58
CA LEU A 169 -14.61 -9.36 11.00
C LEU A 169 -13.72 -10.04 12.05
N ARG A 170 -13.24 -9.28 13.05
CA ARG A 170 -12.47 -9.86 14.16
C ARG A 170 -13.32 -10.80 15.02
N LYS A 171 -14.54 -10.40 15.36
CA LYS A 171 -15.46 -11.25 16.14
C LYS A 171 -15.82 -12.54 15.41
N GLU A 172 -16.07 -12.48 14.11
CA GLU A 172 -16.35 -13.67 13.30
C GLU A 172 -15.13 -14.60 13.23
N GLY A 173 -13.91 -14.05 13.12
CA GLY A 173 -12.68 -14.84 13.16
C GLY A 173 -12.43 -15.53 14.50
N ASP A 174 -12.71 -14.85 15.61
CA ASP A 174 -12.58 -15.41 16.97
C ASP A 174 -13.58 -16.56 17.23
N VAL A 175 -14.80 -16.44 16.73
CA VAL A 175 -15.83 -17.48 16.86
C VAL A 175 -15.43 -18.74 16.07
N LEU A 176 -14.88 -18.59 14.87
CA LEU A 176 -14.42 -19.71 14.07
C LEU A 176 -13.13 -20.34 14.63
N GLY A 177 -12.23 -19.54 15.19
CA GLY A 177 -11.01 -20.02 15.85
C GLY A 177 -11.27 -20.78 17.15
N ALA A 178 -12.25 -20.36 17.95
CA ALA A 178 -12.63 -21.04 19.18
C ALA A 178 -13.32 -22.39 18.92
N GLY A 179 -13.93 -22.58 17.76
CA GLY A 179 -14.55 -23.85 17.36
C GLY A 179 -13.56 -24.96 17.01
N GLN A 180 -12.29 -24.65 16.76
CA GLN A 180 -11.25 -25.64 16.42
C GLN A 180 -10.42 -26.11 17.62
N SER A 181 -10.51 -25.47 18.78
CA SER A 181 -9.76 -25.84 19.99
C SER A 181 -10.55 -26.74 20.97
N GLY A 182 -11.70 -27.26 20.57
CA GLY A 182 -12.60 -28.01 21.42
C GLY A 182 -12.79 -29.48 21.04
N THR A 183 -11.71 -30.24 20.83
CA THR A 183 -11.75 -31.74 20.88
C THR A 183 -10.40 -32.26 21.39
N ALA A 184 -10.32 -32.46 22.69
CA ALA A 184 -9.40 -33.40 23.29
C ALA A 184 -10.21 -34.61 23.76
#